data_b4970bd857a358ecc50fa9a0ddd14134
#
_entry.id   b4970bd857a358ecc50fa9a0ddd14134
#
_cell.length_a   1.000
_cell.length_b   1.000
_cell.length_c   1.000
_cell.angle_alpha   90.00
_cell.angle_beta   90.00
_cell.angle_gamma   90.00
#
_symmetry.space_group_name_H-M   'P 1'
#
loop_
_entity.id
_entity.type
_entity.pdbx_description
1 polymer ?
#
loop_
_entity_poly.entity_id
_entity_poly.type
_entity_poly.pdbx_seq_one_letter_code
_entity_poly.pdbx_strand_id
1 'polypeptide(L)'
;ASGFLGVALLDFSHMLSYVGMPDFITANSVSKGINFWLPARYLAIVSLLWVLLPKRRGEAEADAATAGMVPMAGLTPGMALVVAVHVVVFWYPDLYPQTYGPQGLTHFKIAAEYGVVGLCVLAMVLLLRRAREQSPFDVPRLFAAVWVMALSEVFFTLYVSATDVFNILGHVSKVIG
;
A
#
# COMPACT_ATOMS: atom_id res chain seq x y z
N ALA A 1 -12.98 4.33 3.01
CA ALA A 1 -12.60 4.28 4.45
C ALA A 1 -11.95 2.93 4.83
N SER A 2 -12.56 1.79 4.49
CA SER A 2 -12.07 0.45 4.90
C SER A 2 -10.69 0.07 4.37
N GLY A 3 -10.38 0.43 3.13
CA GLY A 3 -9.06 0.16 2.53
C GLY A 3 -7.95 0.83 3.31
N PHE A 4 -8.10 2.10 3.67
CA PHE A 4 -7.09 2.83 4.44
C PHE A 4 -6.97 2.35 5.90
N LEU A 5 -8.04 1.86 6.52
CA LEU A 5 -7.93 1.18 7.81
C LEU A 5 -7.08 -0.09 7.68
N GLY A 6 -7.29 -0.88 6.62
CA GLY A 6 -6.47 -2.05 6.33
C GLY A 6 -5.00 -1.70 6.10
N VAL A 7 -4.72 -0.62 5.37
CA VAL A 7 -3.36 -0.08 5.19
C VAL A 7 -2.73 0.26 6.54
N ALA A 8 -3.44 0.99 7.40
CA ALA A 8 -2.94 1.39 8.71
C ALA A 8 -2.58 0.17 9.60
N LEU A 9 -3.41 -0.88 9.58
CA LEU A 9 -3.15 -2.11 10.32
C LEU A 9 -1.93 -2.87 9.79
N LEU A 10 -1.77 -2.97 8.47
CA LEU A 10 -0.61 -3.61 7.86
C LEU A 10 0.68 -2.79 8.08
N ASP A 11 0.62 -1.45 7.99
CA ASP A 11 1.75 -0.57 8.27
C ASP A 11 2.16 -0.63 9.74
N PHE A 12 1.19 -0.73 10.66
CA PHE A 12 1.48 -0.94 12.08
C PHE A 12 2.19 -2.27 12.32
N SER A 13 1.73 -3.35 11.70
CA SER A 13 2.38 -4.66 11.79
C SER A 13 3.76 -4.68 11.12
N HIS A 14 3.95 -3.96 10.01
CA HIS A 14 5.24 -3.72 9.39
C HIS A 14 6.21 -3.07 10.39
N MET A 15 5.79 -1.98 11.03
CA MET A 15 6.61 -1.25 12.00
C MET A 15 7.03 -2.14 13.18
N LEU A 16 6.10 -2.93 13.74
CA LEU A 16 6.40 -3.86 14.84
C LEU A 16 7.28 -5.03 14.41
N SER A 17 7.33 -5.37 13.12
CA SER A 17 8.12 -6.47 12.57
C SER A 17 9.54 -6.04 12.16
N TYR A 18 9.91 -4.77 12.38
CA TYR A 18 11.20 -4.23 11.97
C TYR A 18 12.35 -4.86 12.77
N VAL A 19 13.47 -5.12 12.11
CA VAL A 19 14.68 -5.67 12.76
C VAL A 19 15.18 -4.72 13.83
N GLY A 20 15.40 -5.22 15.03
CA GLY A 20 15.79 -4.44 16.22
C GLY A 20 14.65 -4.06 17.15
N MET A 21 13.39 -4.23 16.72
CA MET A 21 12.23 -4.18 17.62
C MET A 21 12.06 -5.51 18.38
N PRO A 22 11.41 -5.51 19.58
CA PRO A 22 11.02 -6.75 20.24
C PRO A 22 10.20 -7.65 19.31
N ASP A 23 10.39 -8.97 19.44
CA ASP A 23 9.68 -9.92 18.58
C ASP A 23 8.17 -9.74 18.65
N PHE A 24 7.55 -9.57 17.49
CA PHE A 24 6.11 -9.40 17.33
C PHE A 24 5.47 -10.71 16.88
N ILE A 25 4.90 -11.47 17.82
CA ILE A 25 4.26 -12.79 17.65
C ILE A 25 5.28 -13.86 17.23
N THR A 26 6.08 -13.62 16.21
CA THR A 26 7.17 -14.47 15.71
C THR A 26 8.45 -13.63 15.62
N ALA A 27 9.61 -14.29 15.45
CA ALA A 27 10.90 -13.59 15.30
C ALA A 27 10.85 -12.53 14.19
N ASN A 28 11.39 -11.35 14.47
CA ASN A 28 11.42 -10.25 13.51
C ASN A 28 12.53 -10.47 12.48
N SER A 29 12.25 -10.06 11.23
CA SER A 29 13.19 -10.15 10.12
C SER A 29 12.88 -9.10 9.07
N VAL A 30 13.86 -8.82 8.18
CA VAL A 30 13.66 -7.91 7.05
C VAL A 30 12.54 -8.43 6.14
N SER A 31 12.53 -9.73 5.83
CA SER A 31 11.48 -10.36 5.01
C SER A 31 10.10 -10.19 5.64
N LYS A 32 9.96 -10.43 6.95
CA LYS A 32 8.69 -10.27 7.65
C LYS A 32 8.16 -8.83 7.56
N GLY A 33 9.04 -7.84 7.75
CA GLY A 33 8.68 -6.44 7.58
C GLY A 33 8.18 -6.14 6.15
N ILE A 34 8.90 -6.60 5.13
CA ILE A 34 8.53 -6.42 3.73
C ILE A 34 7.20 -7.13 3.40
N ASN A 35 6.95 -8.30 3.99
CA ASN A 35 5.74 -9.09 3.75
C ASN A 35 4.46 -8.42 4.29
N PHE A 36 4.56 -7.52 5.27
CA PHE A 36 3.49 -6.61 5.66
C PHE A 36 3.44 -5.33 4.81
N TRP A 37 4.62 -4.78 4.49
CA TRP A 37 4.75 -3.55 3.71
C TRP A 37 4.12 -3.66 2.33
N LEU A 38 4.50 -4.67 1.56
CA LEU A 38 4.10 -4.80 0.17
C LEU A 38 2.57 -4.91 -0.01
N PRO A 39 1.83 -5.77 0.73
CA PRO A 39 0.37 -5.78 0.68
C PRO A 39 -0.28 -4.45 1.09
N ALA A 40 0.31 -3.72 2.04
CA ALA A 40 -0.19 -2.40 2.43
C ALA A 40 -0.12 -1.41 1.26
N ARG A 41 0.98 -1.41 0.49
CA ARG A 41 1.15 -0.55 -0.70
C ARG A 41 0.14 -0.89 -1.78
N TYR A 42 -0.03 -2.18 -2.10
CA TYR A 42 -1.05 -2.61 -3.05
C TYR A 42 -2.46 -2.22 -2.59
N LEU A 43 -2.79 -2.45 -1.32
CA LEU A 43 -4.10 -2.09 -0.79
C LEU A 43 -4.35 -0.57 -0.87
N ALA A 44 -3.33 0.25 -0.59
CA ALA A 44 -3.43 1.71 -0.68
C ALA A 44 -3.74 2.16 -2.11
N ILE A 45 -2.92 1.74 -3.07
CA ILE A 45 -3.08 2.21 -4.46
C ILE A 45 -4.34 1.64 -5.12
N VAL A 46 -4.70 0.38 -4.84
CA VAL A 46 -5.95 -0.23 -5.34
C VAL A 46 -7.17 0.46 -4.74
N SER A 47 -7.14 0.81 -3.44
CA SER A 47 -8.22 1.57 -2.80
C SER A 47 -8.38 2.96 -3.44
N LEU A 48 -7.29 3.64 -3.77
CA LEU A 48 -7.33 4.92 -4.47
C LEU A 48 -7.88 4.76 -5.89
N LEU A 49 -7.39 3.78 -6.65
CA LEU A 49 -7.87 3.49 -8.00
C LEU A 49 -9.37 3.19 -8.01
N TRP A 50 -9.86 2.42 -7.02
CA TRP A 50 -11.29 2.15 -6.87
C TRP A 50 -12.13 3.42 -6.73
N VAL A 51 -11.63 4.43 -6.02
CA VAL A 51 -12.31 5.73 -5.87
C VAL A 51 -12.23 6.55 -7.16
N LEU A 52 -11.12 6.44 -7.91
CA LEU A 52 -10.89 7.19 -9.14
C LEU A 52 -11.60 6.59 -10.36
N LEU A 53 -11.97 5.32 -10.34
CA LEU A 53 -12.69 4.71 -11.45
C LEU A 53 -14.08 5.34 -11.62
N PRO A 54 -14.55 5.53 -12.87
CA PRO A 54 -15.89 6.02 -13.13
C PRO A 54 -16.92 5.00 -12.62
N LYS A 55 -17.79 5.46 -11.74
CA LYS A 55 -18.90 4.63 -11.21
C LYS A 55 -20.10 4.71 -12.13
N ARG A 56 -20.84 3.64 -12.25
CA ARG A 56 -22.14 3.64 -12.92
C ARG A 56 -23.11 4.54 -12.12
N ARG A 57 -24.03 5.19 -12.81
CA ARG A 57 -24.95 6.17 -12.20
C ARG A 57 -25.70 5.63 -10.98
N GLY A 58 -26.19 4.38 -11.03
CA GLY A 58 -26.86 3.74 -9.88
C GLY A 58 -25.92 3.43 -8.70
N GLU A 59 -24.64 3.13 -8.95
CA GLU A 59 -23.64 2.92 -7.89
C GLU A 59 -23.27 4.24 -7.20
N ALA A 60 -23.19 5.33 -7.97
CA ALA A 60 -22.94 6.65 -7.42
C ALA A 60 -24.09 7.15 -6.53
N GLU A 61 -25.34 6.87 -6.92
CA GLU A 61 -26.53 7.20 -6.12
C GLU A 61 -26.61 6.35 -4.83
N ALA A 62 -26.27 5.05 -4.91
CA ALA A 62 -26.21 4.16 -3.74
C ALA A 62 -25.10 4.60 -2.75
N ASP A 63 -23.93 4.98 -3.26
CA ASP A 63 -22.83 5.50 -2.44
C ASP A 63 -23.21 6.83 -1.77
N ALA A 64 -23.92 7.72 -2.47
CA ALA A 64 -24.39 8.98 -1.92
C ALA A 64 -25.44 8.76 -0.81
N ALA A 65 -26.35 7.80 -1.01
CA ALA A 65 -27.36 7.44 -0.02
C ALA A 65 -26.76 6.81 1.26
N THR A 66 -25.60 6.17 1.14
CA THR A 66 -24.86 5.55 2.26
C THR A 66 -23.70 6.41 2.77
N ALA A 67 -23.51 7.62 2.24
CA ALA A 67 -22.46 8.55 2.65
C ALA A 67 -22.73 9.04 4.09
N GLY A 68 -22.13 8.41 5.05
CA GLY A 68 -22.31 8.64 6.50
C GLY A 68 -22.57 7.35 7.29
N MET A 69 -22.96 6.29 6.63
CA MET A 69 -22.96 4.94 7.19
C MET A 69 -21.75 4.20 6.63
N VAL A 70 -20.87 3.71 7.48
CA VAL A 70 -19.85 2.74 7.04
C VAL A 70 -20.56 1.41 6.84
N PRO A 71 -20.93 1.00 5.62
CA PRO A 71 -21.62 -0.27 5.44
C PRO A 71 -20.65 -1.38 5.86
N MET A 72 -21.06 -2.18 6.84
CA MET A 72 -20.27 -3.34 7.31
C MET A 72 -19.83 -4.25 6.15
N ALA A 73 -20.65 -4.35 5.10
CA ALA A 73 -20.31 -5.07 3.87
C ALA A 73 -19.09 -4.48 3.12
N GLY A 74 -18.85 -3.18 3.18
CA GLY A 74 -17.70 -2.53 2.56
C GLY A 74 -16.38 -2.66 3.36
N LEU A 75 -16.47 -3.08 4.65
CA LEU A 75 -15.31 -3.36 5.50
C LEU A 75 -14.70 -4.74 5.20
N THR A 76 -15.53 -5.68 4.72
CA THR A 76 -15.16 -7.09 4.67
C THR A 76 -13.99 -7.44 3.74
N PRO A 77 -13.87 -6.94 2.47
CA PRO A 77 -12.79 -7.36 1.58
C PRO A 77 -11.41 -6.87 2.06
N GLY A 78 -11.32 -5.61 2.49
CA GLY A 78 -10.07 -5.05 3.01
C GLY A 78 -9.64 -5.73 4.30
N MET A 79 -10.55 -5.99 5.22
CA MET A 79 -10.25 -6.68 6.46
C MET A 79 -9.96 -8.16 6.24
N ALA A 80 -10.63 -8.82 5.30
CA ALA A 80 -10.31 -10.20 4.92
C ALA A 80 -8.88 -10.31 4.38
N LEU A 81 -8.43 -9.35 3.55
CA LEU A 81 -7.05 -9.28 3.09
C LEU A 81 -6.08 -9.09 4.26
N VAL A 82 -6.38 -8.16 5.19
CA VAL A 82 -5.54 -7.92 6.38
C VAL A 82 -5.38 -9.21 7.19
N VAL A 83 -6.48 -9.89 7.49
CA VAL A 83 -6.44 -11.17 8.23
C VAL A 83 -5.65 -12.22 7.45
N ALA A 84 -5.88 -12.37 6.15
CA ALA A 84 -5.16 -13.31 5.31
C ALA A 84 -3.65 -13.06 5.31
N VAL A 85 -3.22 -11.80 5.17
CA VAL A 85 -1.80 -11.41 5.24
C VAL A 85 -1.21 -11.78 6.60
N HIS A 86 -1.90 -11.46 7.71
CA HIS A 86 -1.41 -11.81 9.05
C HIS A 86 -1.29 -13.32 9.23
N VAL A 87 -2.30 -14.08 8.80
CA VAL A 87 -2.26 -15.56 8.87
C VAL A 87 -1.08 -16.11 8.08
N VAL A 88 -0.87 -15.63 6.84
CA VAL A 88 0.24 -16.11 6.01
C VAL A 88 1.58 -15.73 6.63
N VAL A 89 1.77 -14.47 7.03
CA VAL A 89 3.06 -14.00 7.53
C VAL A 89 3.45 -14.66 8.86
N PHE A 90 2.48 -14.95 9.75
CA PHE A 90 2.79 -15.52 11.06
C PHE A 90 2.84 -17.05 11.08
N TRP A 91 1.95 -17.72 10.36
CA TRP A 91 1.80 -19.18 10.46
C TRP A 91 2.21 -19.95 9.20
N TYR A 92 2.25 -19.28 8.04
CA TYR A 92 2.60 -19.91 6.76
C TYR A 92 3.62 -19.07 5.97
N PRO A 93 4.76 -18.65 6.58
CA PRO A 93 5.72 -17.76 5.94
C PRO A 93 6.28 -18.33 4.61
N ASP A 94 6.33 -19.65 4.48
CA ASP A 94 6.83 -20.35 3.27
C ASP A 94 5.88 -20.24 2.08
N LEU A 95 4.61 -19.86 2.28
CA LEU A 95 3.68 -19.56 1.20
C LEU A 95 3.96 -18.19 0.57
N TYR A 96 4.67 -17.30 1.28
CA TYR A 96 5.02 -16.00 0.76
C TYR A 96 6.30 -16.08 -0.07
N PRO A 97 6.33 -15.51 -1.29
CA PRO A 97 7.57 -15.48 -2.06
C PRO A 97 8.69 -14.78 -1.28
N GLN A 98 9.89 -15.30 -1.37
CA GLN A 98 11.03 -14.70 -0.69
C GLN A 98 11.25 -13.25 -1.17
N THR A 99 11.24 -12.30 -0.24
CA THR A 99 11.36 -10.85 -0.51
C THR A 99 12.74 -10.30 -0.23
N TYR A 100 13.50 -10.96 0.68
CA TYR A 100 14.85 -10.59 1.04
C TYR A 100 15.70 -11.85 1.27
N GLY A 101 16.94 -11.83 0.81
CA GLY A 101 17.85 -12.98 0.93
C GLY A 101 19.30 -12.53 1.23
N PRO A 102 20.27 -13.46 1.21
CA PRO A 102 21.68 -13.17 1.51
C PRO A 102 22.31 -12.10 0.60
N GLN A 103 21.75 -11.93 -0.60
CA GLN A 103 22.21 -10.94 -1.58
C GLN A 103 21.39 -9.64 -1.56
N GLY A 104 20.51 -9.45 -0.56
CA GLY A 104 19.61 -8.30 -0.46
C GLY A 104 18.22 -8.58 -1.02
N LEU A 105 17.63 -7.60 -1.72
CA LEU A 105 16.29 -7.68 -2.29
C LEU A 105 16.19 -8.74 -3.39
N THR A 106 15.10 -9.51 -3.38
CA THR A 106 14.84 -10.48 -4.44
C THR A 106 14.23 -9.83 -5.69
N HIS A 107 14.38 -10.49 -6.84
CA HIS A 107 13.72 -10.04 -8.08
C HIS A 107 12.20 -9.94 -7.94
N PHE A 108 11.59 -10.84 -7.16
CA PHE A 108 10.15 -10.79 -6.88
C PHE A 108 9.79 -9.48 -6.19
N LYS A 109 10.50 -9.10 -5.13
CA LYS A 109 10.23 -7.87 -4.37
C LYS A 109 10.39 -6.64 -5.26
N ILE A 110 11.46 -6.56 -6.03
CA ILE A 110 11.72 -5.45 -6.96
C ILE A 110 10.62 -5.36 -8.02
N ALA A 111 10.26 -6.47 -8.64
CA ALA A 111 9.18 -6.51 -9.64
C ALA A 111 7.83 -6.09 -9.06
N ALA A 112 7.53 -6.53 -7.83
CA ALA A 112 6.30 -6.15 -7.15
C ALA A 112 6.23 -4.65 -6.85
N GLU A 113 7.32 -4.00 -6.45
CA GLU A 113 7.36 -2.55 -6.25
C GLU A 113 7.21 -1.78 -7.57
N TYR A 114 7.85 -2.23 -8.65
CA TYR A 114 7.56 -1.66 -9.98
C TYR A 114 6.09 -1.83 -10.39
N GLY A 115 5.44 -2.91 -9.94
CA GLY A 115 3.99 -3.07 -10.07
C GLY A 115 3.22 -1.95 -9.36
N VAL A 116 3.58 -1.62 -8.13
CA VAL A 116 2.99 -0.48 -7.39
C VAL A 116 3.25 0.83 -8.11
N VAL A 117 4.48 1.08 -8.58
CA VAL A 117 4.82 2.27 -9.38
C VAL A 117 3.94 2.37 -10.63
N GLY A 118 3.75 1.27 -11.34
CA GLY A 118 2.86 1.22 -12.51
C GLY A 118 1.41 1.58 -12.18
N LEU A 119 0.89 1.10 -11.05
CA LEU A 119 -0.44 1.48 -10.56
C LEU A 119 -0.51 2.94 -10.13
N CYS A 120 0.55 3.50 -9.55
CA CYS A 120 0.65 4.93 -9.26
C CYS A 120 0.61 5.78 -10.54
N VAL A 121 1.33 5.37 -11.59
CA VAL A 121 1.28 6.04 -12.90
C VAL A 121 -0.14 6.00 -13.47
N LEU A 122 -0.83 4.85 -13.38
CA LEU A 122 -2.23 4.74 -13.78
C LEU A 122 -3.12 5.69 -12.99
N ALA A 123 -2.95 5.76 -11.67
CA ALA A 123 -3.71 6.69 -10.83
C ALA A 123 -3.45 8.16 -11.21
N MET A 124 -2.20 8.54 -11.48
CA MET A 124 -1.86 9.89 -11.96
C MET A 124 -2.53 10.22 -13.30
N VAL A 125 -2.55 9.28 -14.24
CA VAL A 125 -3.26 9.46 -15.53
C VAL A 125 -4.76 9.66 -15.30
N LEU A 126 -5.37 8.88 -14.42
CA LEU A 126 -6.80 9.02 -14.08
C LEU A 126 -7.07 10.37 -13.38
N LEU A 127 -6.21 10.81 -12.48
CA LEU A 127 -6.31 12.12 -11.83
C LEU A 127 -6.21 13.27 -12.84
N LEU A 128 -5.29 13.19 -13.81
CA LEU A 128 -5.18 14.20 -14.88
C LEU A 128 -6.43 14.25 -15.75
N ARG A 129 -7.08 13.11 -16.01
CA ARG A 129 -8.38 13.09 -16.70
C ARG A 129 -9.47 13.74 -15.85
N ARG A 130 -9.52 13.44 -14.56
CA ARG A 130 -10.46 14.02 -13.60
C ARG A 130 -10.25 15.52 -13.37
N ALA A 131 -9.03 16.03 -13.53
CA ALA A 131 -8.73 17.46 -13.44
C ALA A 131 -9.46 18.30 -14.51
N ARG A 132 -9.85 17.66 -15.62
CA ARG A 132 -10.62 18.31 -16.72
C ARG A 132 -12.13 18.32 -16.47
N GLU A 133 -12.58 17.57 -15.46
CA GLU A 133 -13.97 17.46 -15.04
C GLU A 133 -14.15 18.25 -13.72
N GLN A 134 -15.37 18.61 -13.38
CA GLN A 134 -15.66 19.16 -12.04
C GLN A 134 -15.56 18.02 -11.01
N SER A 135 -14.34 17.81 -10.51
CA SER A 135 -14.05 16.75 -9.54
C SER A 135 -14.34 17.21 -8.12
N PRO A 136 -14.96 16.37 -7.25
CA PRO A 136 -15.12 16.68 -5.83
C PRO A 136 -13.78 16.58 -5.06
N PHE A 137 -12.69 16.16 -5.71
CA PHE A 137 -11.38 15.97 -5.09
C PHE A 137 -10.44 17.13 -5.39
N ASP A 138 -9.54 17.43 -4.45
CA ASP A 138 -8.38 18.29 -4.69
C ASP A 138 -7.35 17.52 -5.53
N VAL A 139 -7.56 17.55 -6.86
CA VAL A 139 -6.73 16.78 -7.81
C VAL A 139 -5.25 17.12 -7.71
N PRO A 140 -4.82 18.38 -7.60
CA PRO A 140 -3.40 18.72 -7.45
C PRO A 140 -2.75 18.07 -6.22
N ARG A 141 -3.41 18.09 -5.07
CA ARG A 141 -2.87 17.48 -3.85
C ARG A 141 -2.79 15.96 -3.95
N LEU A 142 -3.86 15.33 -4.47
CA LEU A 142 -3.84 13.88 -4.69
C LEU A 142 -2.78 13.46 -5.69
N PHE A 143 -2.59 14.24 -6.76
CA PHE A 143 -1.56 13.99 -7.74
C PHE A 143 -0.15 14.07 -7.12
N ALA A 144 0.11 15.12 -6.32
CA ALA A 144 1.37 15.28 -5.61
C ALA A 144 1.62 14.11 -4.63
N ALA A 145 0.61 13.70 -3.86
CA ALA A 145 0.72 12.57 -2.93
C ALA A 145 1.05 11.26 -3.66
N VAL A 146 0.36 10.96 -4.78
CA VAL A 146 0.63 9.76 -5.58
C VAL A 146 2.02 9.81 -6.21
N TRP A 147 2.47 10.99 -6.66
CA TRP A 147 3.81 11.17 -7.20
C TRP A 147 4.88 10.88 -6.14
N VAL A 148 4.73 11.44 -4.93
CA VAL A 148 5.67 11.19 -3.82
C VAL A 148 5.64 9.72 -3.40
N MET A 149 4.47 9.08 -3.39
CA MET A 149 4.34 7.65 -3.14
C MET A 149 5.10 6.82 -4.21
N ALA A 150 4.93 7.12 -5.49
CA ALA A 150 5.66 6.44 -6.57
C ALA A 150 7.18 6.61 -6.42
N LEU A 151 7.65 7.82 -6.08
CA LEU A 151 9.05 8.09 -5.82
C LEU A 151 9.59 7.30 -4.63
N SER A 152 8.82 7.19 -3.55
CA SER A 152 9.15 6.36 -2.39
C SER A 152 9.36 4.90 -2.80
N GLU A 153 8.45 4.32 -3.61
CA GLU A 153 8.60 2.94 -4.08
C GLU A 153 9.84 2.75 -4.96
N VAL A 154 10.20 3.73 -5.79
CA VAL A 154 11.46 3.68 -6.56
C VAL A 154 12.66 3.62 -5.63
N PHE A 155 12.70 4.43 -4.56
CA PHE A 155 13.78 4.35 -3.58
C PHE A 155 13.85 2.98 -2.91
N PHE A 156 12.70 2.34 -2.64
CA PHE A 156 12.64 1.00 -2.08
C PHE A 156 13.05 -0.11 -3.05
N THR A 157 13.23 0.15 -4.33
CA THR A 157 13.85 -0.80 -5.28
C THR A 157 15.38 -0.72 -5.29
N LEU A 158 15.95 0.36 -4.77
CA LEU A 158 17.38 0.67 -4.91
C LEU A 158 18.22 0.36 -3.68
N TYR A 159 17.61 0.15 -2.50
CA TYR A 159 18.38 -0.10 -1.29
C TYR A 159 18.95 -1.53 -1.26
N VAL A 160 20.13 -1.67 -0.68
CA VAL A 160 20.83 -2.94 -0.48
C VAL A 160 20.72 -3.42 0.97
N SER A 161 20.67 -2.51 1.93
CA SER A 161 20.56 -2.82 3.35
C SER A 161 19.48 -1.97 4.03
N ALA A 162 18.97 -2.45 5.17
CA ALA A 162 17.93 -1.75 5.94
C ALA A 162 18.36 -0.35 6.44
N THR A 163 19.67 -0.07 6.50
CA THR A 163 20.26 1.21 6.92
C THR A 163 20.76 2.06 5.74
N ASP A 164 20.47 1.65 4.51
CA ASP A 164 20.87 2.35 3.30
C ASP A 164 20.17 3.71 3.16
N VAL A 165 20.86 4.67 2.54
CA VAL A 165 20.32 6.00 2.26
C VAL A 165 19.01 5.93 1.45
N PHE A 166 18.92 5.02 0.47
CA PHE A 166 17.70 4.86 -0.32
C PHE A 166 16.53 4.34 0.52
N ASN A 167 16.77 3.45 1.48
CA ASN A 167 15.74 3.03 2.41
C ASN A 167 15.24 4.20 3.27
N ILE A 168 16.16 5.03 3.78
CA ILE A 168 15.80 6.23 4.56
C ILE A 168 15.01 7.22 3.70
N LEU A 169 15.47 7.50 2.47
CA LEU A 169 14.77 8.39 1.55
C LEU A 169 13.35 7.89 1.20
N GLY A 170 13.20 6.58 1.01
CA GLY A 170 11.89 5.96 0.82
C GLY A 170 10.94 6.23 1.99
N HIS A 171 11.39 6.01 3.23
CA HIS A 171 10.60 6.27 4.42
C HIS A 171 10.29 7.75 4.63
N VAL A 172 11.26 8.66 4.41
CA VAL A 172 11.04 10.11 4.49
C VAL A 172 10.02 10.56 3.45
N SER A 173 10.16 10.12 2.20
CA SER A 173 9.19 10.43 1.13
C SER A 173 7.79 9.97 1.49
N LYS A 174 7.65 8.78 2.09
CA LYS A 174 6.36 8.25 2.54
C LYS A 174 5.69 9.12 3.61
N VAL A 175 6.44 9.74 4.51
CA VAL A 175 5.89 10.61 5.57
C VAL A 175 5.41 11.95 4.99
N ILE A 176 6.01 12.38 3.88
CA ILE A 176 5.68 13.66 3.23
C ILE A 176 4.44 13.52 2.31
N GLY A 177 4.24 12.36 1.66
CA GLY A 177 3.14 12.09 0.70
C GLY A 177 1.87 11.64 1.39
#